data_03cef2147283d3685f3ab07d4023b043
#
_entry.id   03cef2147283d3685f3ab07d4023b043
#
_cell.length_a   1.000
_cell.length_b   1.000
_cell.length_c   1.000
_cell.angle_alpha   90.00
_cell.angle_beta   90.00
_cell.angle_gamma   90.00
#
_symmetry.space_group_name_H-M   'P 1'
#
loop_
_entity.id
_entity.type
_entity.pdbx_description
1 polymer ?
#
loop_
_entity_poly.entity_id
_entity_poly.type
_entity_poly.pdbx_seq_one_letter_code
_entity_poly.pdbx_strand_id
1 'polypeptide(L)'
;MDTETGGLDPAQNPITSFAAVVLDFNTLKEVDRWETYVKPYNDLQITKESIQKTMVNMAEVNRGMELNAFIDAFMRFCTQNFADTKGKDQRRLVAVGHNVMFDVGMLEAAFYYSAYGKKQSLFNYIQDQTLDTMYLSKMMYGLTGDEKMTLGATCERAGIILTDAHGAMNDV
;
A
#
# COMPACT_ATOMS: atom_id res chain seq x y z
N MET A 1 -2.64 3.23 2.85
CA MET A 1 -2.50 2.29 1.71
C MET A 1 -2.03 0.96 2.21
N ASP A 2 -2.36 -0.08 1.47
CA ASP A 2 -1.99 -1.47 1.76
C ASP A 2 -1.82 -2.27 0.46
N THR A 3 -0.95 -3.30 0.48
CA THR A 3 -0.71 -4.20 -0.66
C THR A 3 -0.80 -5.65 -0.23
N GLU A 4 -1.58 -6.44 -0.95
CA GLU A 4 -1.43 -7.89 -0.90
C GLU A 4 -0.40 -8.33 -1.93
N THR A 5 0.42 -9.31 -1.57
CA THR A 5 1.59 -9.67 -2.36
C THR A 5 1.74 -11.18 -2.51
N GLY A 6 2.49 -11.60 -3.51
CA GLY A 6 2.85 -13.01 -3.73
C GLY A 6 3.81 -13.60 -2.69
N GLY A 7 4.36 -12.77 -1.80
CA GLY A 7 5.30 -13.12 -0.76
C GLY A 7 6.00 -11.89 -0.21
N LEU A 8 7.08 -12.04 0.53
CA LEU A 8 7.71 -10.96 1.30
C LEU A 8 8.91 -10.31 0.60
N ASP A 9 9.39 -10.85 -0.50
CA ASP A 9 10.58 -10.35 -1.20
C ASP A 9 10.17 -9.59 -2.48
N PRO A 10 10.30 -8.25 -2.52
CA PRO A 10 9.94 -7.46 -3.70
C PRO A 10 10.71 -7.84 -4.98
N ALA A 11 11.87 -8.49 -4.85
CA ALA A 11 12.63 -8.97 -6.00
C ALA A 11 12.12 -10.31 -6.58
N GLN A 12 11.29 -11.04 -5.84
CA GLN A 12 10.81 -12.36 -6.21
C GLN A 12 9.28 -12.48 -6.25
N ASN A 13 8.58 -11.56 -5.61
CA ASN A 13 7.14 -11.65 -5.41
C ASN A 13 6.42 -10.41 -5.98
N PRO A 14 5.32 -10.59 -6.73
CA PRO A 14 4.54 -9.48 -7.27
C PRO A 14 3.57 -8.91 -6.22
N ILE A 15 3.13 -7.68 -6.45
CA ILE A 15 1.87 -7.17 -5.88
C ILE A 15 0.73 -7.95 -6.53
N THR A 16 -0.25 -8.40 -5.75
CA THR A 16 -1.46 -9.11 -6.22
C THR A 16 -2.72 -8.28 -6.07
N SER A 17 -2.78 -7.39 -5.07
CA SER A 17 -3.78 -6.33 -4.98
C SER A 17 -3.21 -5.09 -4.31
N PHE A 18 -3.85 -3.97 -4.55
CA PHE A 18 -3.50 -2.66 -3.99
C PHE A 18 -4.76 -1.93 -3.57
N ALA A 19 -4.71 -1.29 -2.41
CA ALA A 19 -5.76 -0.40 -1.95
C ALA A 19 -5.18 0.87 -1.33
N ALA A 20 -5.86 1.98 -1.55
CA ALA A 20 -5.54 3.25 -0.92
C ALA A 20 -6.78 4.11 -0.72
N VAL A 21 -6.81 4.79 0.42
CA VAL A 21 -7.76 5.86 0.73
C VAL A 21 -6.98 7.16 0.89
N VAL A 22 -7.43 8.21 0.25
CA VAL A 22 -6.87 9.56 0.42
C VAL A 22 -7.69 10.30 1.46
N LEU A 23 -7.00 10.81 2.47
CA LEU A 23 -7.60 11.62 3.52
C LEU A 23 -7.11 13.07 3.41
N ASP A 24 -8.02 14.03 3.57
CA ASP A 24 -7.64 15.41 3.81
C ASP A 24 -7.00 15.52 5.19
N PHE A 25 -5.76 16.02 5.23
CA PHE A 25 -4.95 16.03 6.46
C PHE A 25 -5.55 16.88 7.58
N ASN A 26 -6.30 17.93 7.26
CA ASN A 26 -6.86 18.85 8.27
C ASN A 26 -8.17 18.34 8.86
N THR A 27 -8.97 17.67 8.05
CA THR A 27 -10.31 17.22 8.44
C THR A 27 -10.38 15.73 8.71
N LEU A 28 -9.38 14.96 8.30
CA LEU A 28 -9.32 13.50 8.29
C LEU A 28 -10.49 12.84 7.55
N LYS A 29 -11.14 13.59 6.66
CA LYS A 29 -12.21 13.07 5.82
C LYS A 29 -11.63 12.40 4.59
N GLU A 30 -12.26 11.32 4.20
CA GLU A 30 -11.97 10.66 2.94
C GLU A 30 -12.31 11.59 1.76
N VAL A 31 -11.37 11.69 0.80
CA VAL A 31 -11.47 12.51 -0.41
C VAL A 31 -11.59 11.61 -1.63
N ASP A 32 -10.87 10.49 -1.63
CA ASP A 32 -10.82 9.56 -2.74
C ASP A 32 -10.39 8.17 -2.26
N ARG A 33 -10.75 7.13 -3.02
CA ARG A 33 -10.29 5.76 -2.78
C ARG A 33 -10.09 5.01 -4.08
N TRP A 34 -9.20 4.06 -4.04
CA TRP A 34 -8.93 3.18 -5.16
C TRP A 34 -8.51 1.80 -4.67
N GLU A 35 -9.05 0.78 -5.32
CA GLU A 35 -8.70 -0.62 -5.11
C GLU A 35 -8.56 -1.32 -6.45
N THR A 36 -7.61 -2.24 -6.58
CA THR A 36 -7.46 -3.06 -7.78
C THR A 36 -6.68 -4.32 -7.51
N TYR A 37 -6.93 -5.35 -8.32
CA TYR A 37 -6.06 -6.50 -8.46
C TYR A 37 -5.01 -6.25 -9.54
N VAL A 38 -3.83 -6.87 -9.36
CA VAL A 38 -2.69 -6.75 -10.28
C VAL A 38 -2.27 -8.15 -10.71
N LYS A 39 -2.15 -8.37 -12.02
CA LYS A 39 -1.64 -9.63 -12.55
C LYS A 39 -0.19 -9.84 -12.18
N PRO A 40 0.24 -11.08 -11.94
CA PRO A 40 1.65 -11.41 -11.80
C PRO A 40 2.44 -10.93 -13.03
N TYR A 41 3.63 -10.41 -12.80
CA TYR A 41 4.49 -9.83 -13.81
C TYR A 41 5.94 -10.32 -13.69
N ASN A 42 6.68 -10.27 -14.78
CA ASN A 42 8.12 -10.57 -14.84
C ASN A 42 8.51 -11.93 -14.23
N ASP A 43 7.66 -12.95 -14.42
CA ASP A 43 7.85 -14.32 -13.88
C ASP A 43 8.01 -14.37 -12.35
N LEU A 44 7.63 -13.29 -11.63
CA LEU A 44 7.62 -13.26 -10.18
C LEU A 44 6.61 -14.26 -9.62
N GLN A 45 6.95 -14.86 -8.49
CA GLN A 45 6.22 -16.01 -7.95
C GLN A 45 5.24 -15.60 -6.85
N ILE A 46 4.05 -16.20 -6.90
CA ILE A 46 3.10 -16.15 -5.78
C ILE A 46 3.26 -17.44 -4.98
N THR A 47 3.64 -17.31 -3.71
CA THR A 47 3.88 -18.44 -2.82
C THR A 47 2.57 -19.04 -2.31
N LYS A 48 2.57 -20.33 -1.98
CA LYS A 48 1.40 -20.98 -1.38
C LYS A 48 1.07 -20.38 -0.01
N GLU A 49 2.09 -20.02 0.75
CA GLU A 49 1.96 -19.38 2.06
C GLU A 49 1.27 -18.04 1.94
N SER A 50 1.63 -17.23 0.92
CA SER A 50 0.97 -15.95 0.66
C SER A 50 -0.52 -16.16 0.35
N ILE A 51 -0.87 -17.03 -0.59
CA ILE A 51 -2.27 -17.33 -0.94
C ILE A 51 -3.08 -17.74 0.29
N GLN A 52 -2.50 -18.60 1.15
CA GLN A 52 -3.17 -19.07 2.36
C GLN A 52 -3.34 -17.97 3.41
N LYS A 53 -2.37 -17.06 3.52
CA LYS A 53 -2.39 -15.97 4.51
C LYS A 53 -3.31 -14.84 4.08
N THR A 54 -3.22 -14.40 2.84
CA THR A 54 -3.98 -13.26 2.33
C THR A 54 -5.38 -13.67 1.86
N MET A 55 -5.64 -14.98 1.70
CA MET A 55 -6.87 -15.52 1.12
C MET A 55 -7.26 -14.87 -0.22
N VAL A 56 -6.26 -14.33 -0.94
CA VAL A 56 -6.48 -13.61 -2.17
C VAL A 56 -7.17 -14.47 -3.23
N ASN A 57 -8.15 -13.91 -3.90
CA ASN A 57 -8.86 -14.59 -4.98
C ASN A 57 -8.00 -14.61 -6.25
N MET A 58 -7.34 -15.73 -6.53
CA MET A 58 -6.49 -15.91 -7.70
C MET A 58 -7.23 -15.71 -9.04
N ALA A 59 -8.55 -15.92 -9.08
CA ALA A 59 -9.31 -15.66 -10.30
C ALA A 59 -9.40 -14.14 -10.57
N GLU A 60 -9.55 -13.32 -9.53
CA GLU A 60 -9.54 -11.86 -9.65
C GLU A 60 -8.12 -11.34 -9.94
N VAL A 61 -7.10 -11.88 -9.29
CA VAL A 61 -5.69 -11.54 -9.58
C VAL A 61 -5.38 -11.78 -11.06
N ASN A 62 -5.78 -12.93 -11.61
CA ASN A 62 -5.56 -13.26 -13.02
C ASN A 62 -6.35 -12.37 -14.00
N ARG A 63 -7.40 -11.69 -13.55
CA ARG A 63 -8.18 -10.69 -14.31
C ARG A 63 -7.74 -9.26 -14.02
N GLY A 64 -6.86 -9.06 -13.06
CA GLY A 64 -6.38 -7.77 -12.63
C GLY A 64 -5.67 -6.96 -13.71
N MET A 65 -5.18 -5.81 -13.34
CA MET A 65 -4.46 -4.93 -14.25
C MET A 65 -3.10 -5.50 -14.62
N GLU A 66 -2.69 -5.32 -15.86
CA GLU A 66 -1.30 -5.50 -16.26
C GLU A 66 -0.41 -4.46 -15.55
N LEU A 67 0.85 -4.81 -15.25
CA LEU A 67 1.75 -3.96 -14.47
C LEU A 67 1.81 -2.51 -14.96
N ASN A 68 2.00 -2.29 -16.26
CA ASN A 68 2.11 -0.92 -16.80
C ASN A 68 0.81 -0.13 -16.64
N ALA A 69 -0.34 -0.78 -16.81
CA ALA A 69 -1.65 -0.16 -16.61
C ALA A 69 -1.89 0.17 -15.13
N PHE A 70 -1.43 -0.70 -14.21
CA PHE A 70 -1.46 -0.45 -12.79
C PHE A 70 -0.62 0.78 -12.41
N ILE A 71 0.62 0.85 -12.88
CA ILE A 71 1.51 1.99 -12.61
C ILE A 71 0.94 3.29 -13.20
N ASP A 72 0.38 3.26 -14.41
CA ASP A 72 -0.31 4.41 -15.00
C ASP A 72 -1.50 4.87 -14.16
N ALA A 73 -2.31 3.95 -13.68
CA ALA A 73 -3.44 4.25 -12.82
C ALA A 73 -2.99 4.82 -11.47
N PHE A 74 -1.94 4.25 -10.86
CA PHE A 74 -1.33 4.74 -9.63
C PHE A 74 -0.83 6.19 -9.79
N MET A 75 -0.08 6.46 -10.86
CA MET A 75 0.42 7.80 -11.14
C MET A 75 -0.72 8.81 -11.30
N ARG A 76 -1.79 8.45 -12.01
CA ARG A 76 -2.99 9.29 -12.14
C ARG A 76 -3.70 9.50 -10.81
N PHE A 77 -3.92 8.43 -10.04
CA PHE A 77 -4.53 8.51 -8.71
C PHE A 77 -3.76 9.45 -7.78
N CYS A 78 -2.44 9.36 -7.76
CA CYS A 78 -1.63 10.28 -6.96
C CYS A 78 -1.73 11.73 -7.45
N THR A 79 -1.55 11.96 -8.76
CA THR A 79 -1.50 13.32 -9.31
C THR A 79 -2.83 14.08 -9.20
N GLN A 80 -3.96 13.40 -9.34
CA GLN A 80 -5.28 14.03 -9.19
C GLN A 80 -5.58 14.40 -7.72
N ASN A 81 -4.89 13.76 -6.78
CA ASN A 81 -5.03 13.99 -5.35
C ASN A 81 -3.90 14.83 -4.74
N PHE A 82 -2.99 15.38 -5.56
CA PHE A 82 -1.99 16.30 -5.06
C PHE A 82 -2.67 17.56 -4.51
N ALA A 83 -2.26 17.98 -3.30
CA ALA A 83 -2.76 19.22 -2.72
C ALA A 83 -2.41 20.41 -3.61
N ASP A 84 -3.42 21.22 -3.96
CA ASP A 84 -3.22 22.50 -4.64
C ASP A 84 -2.57 23.51 -3.67
N THR A 85 -1.28 23.65 -3.81
CA THR A 85 -0.50 24.63 -3.05
C THR A 85 -0.28 25.86 -3.91
N LYS A 86 -1.34 26.67 -4.15
CA LYS A 86 -1.31 27.97 -4.84
C LYS A 86 0.11 28.41 -5.29
N GLY A 87 0.63 27.74 -6.31
CA GLY A 87 1.74 28.26 -7.13
C GLY A 87 3.15 27.83 -6.82
N LYS A 88 3.49 26.85 -5.96
CA LYS A 88 4.94 26.51 -5.77
C LYS A 88 5.22 25.07 -5.51
N ASP A 89 4.78 24.11 -5.41
CA ASP A 89 5.08 22.68 -5.31
C ASP A 89 3.82 21.88 -5.04
N GLN A 90 3.41 21.11 -6.04
CA GLN A 90 2.40 20.07 -5.81
C GLN A 90 2.93 19.18 -4.69
N ARG A 91 2.25 19.20 -3.54
CA ARG A 91 2.65 18.35 -2.43
C ARG A 91 2.27 16.92 -2.75
N ARG A 92 3.29 16.11 -2.94
CA ARG A 92 3.16 14.66 -3.06
C ARG A 92 2.41 14.09 -1.86
N LEU A 93 1.72 12.97 -2.07
CA LEU A 93 0.99 12.29 -1.01
C LEU A 93 1.96 11.73 0.04
N VAL A 94 1.55 11.72 1.30
CA VAL A 94 2.23 11.02 2.38
C VAL A 94 1.64 9.61 2.46
N ALA A 95 2.48 8.60 2.33
CA ALA A 95 2.05 7.22 2.53
C ALA A 95 1.82 6.94 4.02
N VAL A 96 0.64 6.43 4.33
CA VAL A 96 0.23 6.01 5.67
C VAL A 96 -0.21 4.55 5.59
N GLY A 97 0.21 3.72 6.52
CA GLY A 97 -0.17 2.31 6.60
C GLY A 97 0.42 1.63 7.82
N HIS A 98 0.17 0.33 7.97
CA HIS A 98 0.73 -0.48 9.06
C HIS A 98 1.93 -1.28 8.56
N ASN A 99 3.13 -0.96 9.03
CA ASN A 99 4.39 -1.43 8.44
C ASN A 99 4.55 -0.97 6.98
N VAL A 100 4.14 0.27 6.72
CA VAL A 100 3.97 0.86 5.39
C VAL A 100 5.24 0.84 4.52
N MET A 101 6.42 0.71 5.11
CA MET A 101 7.67 0.58 4.35
C MET A 101 7.75 -0.72 3.56
N PHE A 102 7.02 -1.76 3.96
CA PHE A 102 6.86 -2.96 3.15
C PHE A 102 6.12 -2.65 1.86
N ASP A 103 4.98 -1.97 1.95
CA ASP A 103 4.17 -1.57 0.80
C ASP A 103 4.91 -0.63 -0.15
N VAL A 104 5.63 0.34 0.42
CA VAL A 104 6.50 1.24 -0.35
C VAL A 104 7.58 0.46 -1.11
N GLY A 105 8.23 -0.51 -0.48
CA GLY A 105 9.23 -1.37 -1.12
C GLY A 105 8.64 -2.22 -2.25
N MET A 106 7.44 -2.76 -2.08
CA MET A 106 6.72 -3.51 -3.12
C MET A 106 6.34 -2.61 -4.31
N LEU A 107 5.84 -1.39 -4.04
CA LEU A 107 5.54 -0.42 -5.09
C LEU A 107 6.80 0.06 -5.83
N GLU A 108 7.89 0.30 -5.12
CA GLU A 108 9.17 0.70 -5.74
C GLU A 108 9.68 -0.40 -6.69
N ALA A 109 9.61 -1.66 -6.28
CA ALA A 109 9.92 -2.80 -7.15
C ALA A 109 8.98 -2.88 -8.36
N ALA A 110 7.67 -2.67 -8.17
CA ALA A 110 6.71 -2.64 -9.27
C ALA A 110 7.03 -1.51 -10.27
N PHE A 111 7.39 -0.32 -9.79
CA PHE A 111 7.90 0.76 -10.65
C PHE A 111 9.14 0.33 -11.43
N TYR A 112 10.11 -0.27 -10.76
CA TYR A 112 11.36 -0.74 -11.39
C TYR A 112 11.10 -1.76 -12.51
N TYR A 113 10.18 -2.71 -12.31
CA TYR A 113 9.83 -3.72 -13.30
C TYR A 113 8.95 -3.21 -14.44
N SER A 114 8.31 -2.05 -14.27
CA SER A 114 7.44 -1.44 -15.30
C SER A 114 8.27 -0.78 -16.41
N ALA A 115 7.58 -0.42 -17.50
CA ALA A 115 8.17 0.38 -18.58
C ALA A 115 8.62 1.79 -18.12
N TYR A 116 8.22 2.22 -16.93
CA TYR A 116 8.52 3.53 -16.36
C TYR A 116 9.77 3.53 -15.47
N GLY A 117 10.25 2.37 -14.99
CA GLY A 117 11.28 2.25 -13.98
C GLY A 117 12.63 2.94 -14.26
N LYS A 118 12.92 3.25 -15.52
CA LYS A 118 14.10 4.04 -15.91
C LYS A 118 13.84 5.55 -16.02
N LYS A 119 12.58 5.99 -15.99
CA LYS A 119 12.18 7.36 -16.29
C LYS A 119 11.43 8.03 -15.14
N GLN A 120 10.81 7.25 -14.30
CA GLN A 120 9.97 7.69 -13.21
C GLN A 120 10.39 7.01 -11.91
N SER A 121 10.22 7.70 -10.80
CA SER A 121 10.41 7.16 -9.46
C SER A 121 9.08 7.19 -8.72
N LEU A 122 8.82 6.21 -7.88
CA LEU A 122 7.70 6.22 -6.94
C LEU A 122 7.67 7.54 -6.14
N PHE A 123 8.83 8.04 -5.74
CA PHE A 123 8.98 9.27 -4.96
C PHE A 123 8.70 10.57 -5.74
N ASN A 124 8.33 10.48 -7.02
CA ASN A 124 7.72 11.60 -7.73
C ASN A 124 6.23 11.78 -7.33
N TYR A 125 5.60 10.76 -6.73
CA TYR A 125 4.16 10.69 -6.43
C TYR A 125 3.87 10.64 -4.94
N ILE A 126 4.69 9.95 -4.17
CA ILE A 126 4.63 9.94 -2.71
C ILE A 126 5.88 10.59 -2.11
N GLN A 127 5.76 11.05 -0.88
CA GLN A 127 6.91 11.57 -0.13
C GLN A 127 7.79 10.40 0.34
N ASP A 128 9.06 10.66 0.52
CA ASP A 128 10.02 9.75 1.14
C ASP A 128 9.77 9.54 2.65
N GLN A 129 9.06 10.49 3.27
CA GLN A 129 8.60 10.38 4.64
C GLN A 129 7.23 9.72 4.68
N THR A 130 7.08 8.73 5.53
CA THR A 130 5.86 7.94 5.71
C THR A 130 5.32 8.08 7.14
N LEU A 131 4.04 7.79 7.34
CA LEU A 131 3.45 7.62 8.67
C LEU A 131 3.11 6.15 8.86
N ASP A 132 3.78 5.53 9.81
CA ASP A 132 3.61 4.11 10.10
C ASP A 132 2.81 3.92 11.40
N THR A 133 1.60 3.38 11.26
CA THR A 133 0.71 3.15 12.40
C THR A 133 1.25 2.11 13.39
N MET A 134 2.14 1.21 12.94
CA MET A 134 2.84 0.29 13.84
C MET A 134 3.73 1.04 14.83
N TYR A 135 4.55 1.99 14.34
CA TYR A 135 5.41 2.80 15.21
C TYR A 135 4.60 3.80 16.05
N LEU A 136 3.54 4.40 15.48
CA LEU A 136 2.64 5.26 16.23
C LEU A 136 1.99 4.51 17.40
N SER A 137 1.50 3.29 17.16
CA SER A 137 0.96 2.42 18.22
C SER A 137 1.99 2.14 19.31
N LYS A 138 3.23 1.82 18.92
CA LYS A 138 4.32 1.59 19.85
C LYS A 138 4.55 2.79 20.77
N MET A 139 4.57 3.99 20.20
CA MET A 139 4.75 5.24 20.97
C MET A 139 3.55 5.55 21.85
N MET A 140 2.33 5.44 21.33
CA MET A 140 1.10 5.78 22.05
C MET A 140 0.84 4.88 23.25
N TYR A 141 1.15 3.59 23.14
CA TYR A 141 0.88 2.59 24.18
C TYR A 141 2.13 2.21 25.00
N GLY A 142 3.26 2.88 24.76
CA GLY A 142 4.50 2.63 25.52
C GLY A 142 5.04 1.20 25.37
N LEU A 143 4.89 0.59 24.20
CA LEU A 143 5.30 -0.79 23.95
C LEU A 143 6.83 -0.87 23.83
N THR A 144 7.46 -1.68 24.69
CA THR A 144 8.93 -1.68 24.83
C THR A 144 9.59 -3.04 24.56
N GLY A 145 8.80 -4.10 24.32
CA GLY A 145 9.30 -5.45 24.26
C GLY A 145 8.66 -6.32 23.19
N ASP A 146 8.27 -7.51 23.59
CA ASP A 146 7.77 -8.58 22.72
C ASP A 146 6.28 -8.49 22.41
N GLU A 147 5.67 -7.33 22.65
CA GLU A 147 4.24 -7.14 22.36
C GLU A 147 3.96 -7.25 20.86
N LYS A 148 2.85 -7.92 20.56
CA LYS A 148 2.42 -8.07 19.16
C LYS A 148 2.15 -6.71 18.52
N MET A 149 2.79 -6.48 17.37
CA MET A 149 2.70 -5.25 16.57
C MET A 149 1.92 -5.47 15.27
N THR A 150 1.08 -6.49 15.18
CA THR A 150 0.21 -6.71 14.02
C THR A 150 -0.89 -5.66 13.96
N LEU A 151 -1.44 -5.43 12.76
CA LEU A 151 -2.58 -4.52 12.56
C LEU A 151 -3.74 -4.87 13.50
N GLY A 152 -4.13 -6.14 13.60
CA GLY A 152 -5.19 -6.61 14.51
C GLY A 152 -4.93 -6.26 15.97
N ALA A 153 -3.70 -6.46 16.46
CA ALA A 153 -3.35 -6.09 17.84
C ALA A 153 -3.34 -4.58 18.06
N THR A 154 -2.98 -3.81 17.03
CA THR A 154 -3.04 -2.34 17.06
C THR A 154 -4.48 -1.85 17.09
N CYS A 155 -5.35 -2.40 16.27
CA CYS A 155 -6.79 -2.09 16.25
C CYS A 155 -7.44 -2.44 17.59
N GLU A 156 -7.15 -3.62 18.16
CA GLU A 156 -7.66 -4.04 19.46
C GLU A 156 -7.30 -3.05 20.57
N ARG A 157 -6.03 -2.60 20.62
CA ARG A 157 -5.60 -1.58 21.61
C ARG A 157 -6.30 -0.23 21.41
N ALA A 158 -6.57 0.13 20.16
CA ALA A 158 -7.28 1.35 19.81
C ALA A 158 -8.81 1.26 19.99
N GLY A 159 -9.35 0.08 20.33
CA GLY A 159 -10.78 -0.15 20.40
C GLY A 159 -11.49 -0.18 19.05
N ILE A 160 -10.72 -0.45 17.98
CA ILE A 160 -11.23 -0.53 16.61
C ILE A 160 -11.54 -2.00 16.29
N ILE A 161 -12.76 -2.25 15.80
CA ILE A 161 -13.14 -3.59 15.34
C ILE A 161 -12.67 -3.74 13.90
N LEU A 162 -11.68 -4.61 13.70
CA LEU A 162 -11.22 -4.98 12.37
C LEU A 162 -12.15 -6.09 11.82
N THR A 163 -12.88 -5.78 10.76
CA THR A 163 -13.75 -6.74 10.07
C THR A 163 -13.10 -7.20 8.78
N ASP A 164 -13.13 -8.52 8.51
CA ASP A 164 -12.62 -9.12 7.28
C ASP A 164 -11.15 -8.77 6.96
N ALA A 165 -10.28 -8.85 7.96
CA ALA A 165 -8.83 -8.70 7.79
C ALA A 165 -8.30 -9.59 6.64
N HIS A 166 -7.21 -9.14 6.00
CA HIS A 166 -6.55 -9.78 4.85
C HIS A 166 -7.20 -9.49 3.48
N GLY A 167 -7.85 -8.34 3.34
CA GLY A 167 -8.14 -7.74 2.04
C GLY A 167 -7.57 -6.34 2.02
N ALA A 168 -6.81 -5.94 0.98
CA ALA A 168 -6.09 -4.66 0.98
C ALA A 168 -6.98 -3.45 1.32
N MET A 169 -8.24 -3.43 0.87
CA MET A 169 -9.17 -2.33 1.21
C MET A 169 -9.69 -2.40 2.66
N ASN A 170 -9.73 -3.57 3.27
CA ASN A 170 -10.20 -3.73 4.66
C ASN A 170 -9.11 -3.38 5.68
N ASP A 171 -7.85 -3.44 5.25
CA ASP A 171 -6.68 -3.14 6.07
C ASP A 171 -6.23 -1.66 5.96
N VAL A 172 -6.87 -0.87 5.06
CA VAL A 172 -6.71 0.58 4.91
C VAL A 172 -7.71 1.35 5.75
#